data_fbd22cbf03b568d8a83921af7fad24ed
#
_entry.id   fbd22cbf03b568d8a83921af7fad24ed
#
_cell.length_a   1.000
_cell.length_b   1.000
_cell.length_c   1.000
_cell.angle_alpha   90.00
_cell.angle_beta   90.00
_cell.angle_gamma   90.00
#
_symmetry.space_group_name_H-M   'P 1'
#
loop_
_entity.id
_entity.type
_entity.pdbx_description
1 polymer ?
#
loop_
_entity_poly.entity_id
_entity_poly.type
_entity_poly.pdbx_seq_one_letter_code
_entity_poly.pdbx_strand_id
1 'polypeptide(L)'
;MKKLLLIVDPQVDFITGTLPVGGAAEAMDALATYVKEHGDEYIVKIATSDWHPYHHCSFADEGGQWPRHCVQHSVGAAIWES
;
A
#
# COMPACT_ATOMS: atom_id res chain seq x y z
N MET A 1 23.22 14.08 -7.61
CA MET A 1 21.92 14.49 -7.02
C MET A 1 21.44 13.44 -6.04
N LYS A 2 20.99 13.87 -4.88
CA LYS A 2 20.39 12.96 -3.89
C LYS A 2 18.91 12.73 -4.22
N LYS A 3 18.48 11.47 -4.19
CA LYS A 3 17.10 11.09 -4.51
C LYS A 3 16.46 10.33 -3.37
N LEU A 4 15.15 10.56 -3.19
CA LEU A 4 14.30 9.80 -2.27
C LEU A 4 13.26 9.05 -3.10
N LEU A 5 13.03 7.77 -2.79
CA LEU A 5 11.95 7.00 -3.38
C LEU A 5 10.80 6.89 -2.38
N LEU A 6 9.63 7.41 -2.76
CA LEU A 6 8.42 7.32 -1.97
C LEU A 6 7.45 6.33 -2.62
N ILE A 7 7.06 5.30 -1.86
CA ILE A 7 6.10 4.29 -2.29
C ILE A 7 4.83 4.49 -1.45
N VAL A 8 3.72 4.83 -2.10
CA VAL A 8 2.49 5.21 -1.39
C VAL A 8 1.59 3.99 -1.23
N ASP A 9 1.36 3.60 0.02
CA ASP A 9 0.38 2.59 0.44
C ASP A 9 0.48 1.25 -0.30
N PRO A 10 1.65 0.61 -0.34
CA PRO A 10 1.79 -0.69 -1.02
C PRO A 10 1.27 -1.83 -0.12
N GLN A 11 -0.03 -1.79 0.16
CA GLN A 11 -0.68 -2.67 1.14
C GLN A 11 -1.58 -3.69 0.46
N VAL A 12 -1.76 -4.83 1.13
CA VAL A 12 -2.53 -5.97 0.61
C VAL A 12 -3.93 -5.56 0.16
N ASP A 13 -4.66 -4.78 0.95
CA ASP A 13 -6.04 -4.40 0.60
C ASP A 13 -6.14 -3.57 -0.67
N PHE A 14 -5.11 -2.80 -1.00
CA PHE A 14 -5.09 -2.02 -2.24
C PHE A 14 -4.61 -2.82 -3.45
N ILE A 15 -4.13 -4.03 -3.25
CA ILE A 15 -3.56 -4.86 -4.33
C ILE A 15 -4.48 -6.03 -4.64
N THR A 16 -4.77 -6.89 -3.66
CA THR A 16 -5.62 -8.07 -3.84
C THR A 16 -6.76 -8.16 -2.81
N GLY A 17 -6.86 -7.20 -1.89
CA GLY A 17 -7.81 -7.26 -0.78
C GLY A 17 -9.12 -6.55 -1.07
N THR A 18 -9.64 -5.81 -0.08
CA THR A 18 -11.00 -5.29 -0.10
C THR A 18 -11.20 -4.04 -0.94
N LEU A 19 -10.11 -3.33 -1.27
CA LEU A 19 -10.19 -2.10 -2.06
C LEU A 19 -9.10 -2.13 -3.16
N PRO A 20 -9.15 -3.11 -4.07
CA PRO A 20 -8.06 -3.30 -5.02
C PRO A 20 -8.02 -2.22 -6.10
N VAL A 21 -6.81 -1.85 -6.48
CA VAL A 21 -6.55 -0.97 -7.62
C VAL A 21 -6.25 -1.83 -8.83
N GLY A 22 -6.91 -1.55 -9.96
CA GLY A 22 -6.69 -2.31 -11.20
C GLY A 22 -5.22 -2.28 -11.62
N GLY A 23 -4.65 -3.46 -11.91
CA GLY A 23 -3.26 -3.57 -12.32
C GLY A 23 -2.24 -3.47 -11.20
N ALA A 24 -2.68 -3.43 -9.93
CA ALA A 24 -1.78 -3.19 -8.81
C ALA A 24 -0.74 -4.30 -8.61
N ALA A 25 -1.15 -5.57 -8.76
CA ALA A 25 -0.22 -6.69 -8.58
C ALA A 25 0.92 -6.63 -9.59
N GLU A 26 0.60 -6.37 -10.85
CA GLU A 26 1.59 -6.22 -11.92
C GLU A 26 2.48 -5.00 -11.68
N ALA A 27 1.88 -3.91 -11.20
CA ALA A 27 2.63 -2.70 -10.85
C ALA A 27 3.61 -2.95 -9.70
N MET A 28 3.22 -3.76 -8.71
CA MET A 28 4.10 -4.11 -7.61
C MET A 28 5.27 -4.99 -8.07
N ASP A 29 5.02 -5.92 -9.00
CA ASP A 29 6.07 -6.72 -9.59
C ASP A 29 7.07 -5.84 -10.35
N ALA A 30 6.57 -4.88 -11.13
CA ALA A 30 7.40 -3.92 -11.85
C ALA A 30 8.21 -3.05 -10.89
N LEU A 31 7.60 -2.62 -9.78
CA LEU A 31 8.27 -1.85 -8.76
C LEU A 31 9.39 -2.65 -8.09
N ALA A 32 9.12 -3.92 -7.77
CA ALA A 32 10.15 -4.78 -7.16
C ALA A 32 11.37 -4.92 -8.09
N THR A 33 11.12 -5.13 -9.38
CA THR A 33 12.20 -5.19 -10.38
C THR A 33 12.96 -3.87 -10.45
N TYR A 34 12.24 -2.75 -10.48
CA TYR A 34 12.85 -1.42 -10.50
C TYR A 34 13.74 -1.17 -9.28
N VAL A 35 13.25 -1.49 -8.09
CA VAL A 35 14.01 -1.31 -6.85
C VAL A 35 15.24 -2.20 -6.84
N LYS A 36 15.13 -3.42 -7.35
CA LYS A 36 16.26 -4.35 -7.44
C LYS A 36 17.36 -3.81 -8.35
N GLU A 37 16.98 -3.16 -9.46
CA GLU A 37 17.91 -2.64 -10.46
C GLU A 37 18.42 -1.24 -10.15
N HIS A 38 17.60 -0.38 -9.53
CA HIS A 38 17.85 1.04 -9.37
C HIS A 38 17.80 1.53 -7.91
N GLY A 39 17.61 0.63 -6.95
CA GLY A 39 17.42 1.03 -5.56
C GLY A 39 18.61 1.78 -4.96
N ASP A 40 19.81 1.49 -5.43
CA ASP A 40 21.04 2.14 -4.96
C ASP A 40 21.18 3.59 -5.45
N GLU A 41 20.34 4.03 -6.39
CA GLU A 41 20.29 5.44 -6.82
C GLU A 41 19.63 6.34 -5.80
N TYR A 42 18.94 5.77 -4.79
CA TYR A 42 18.18 6.51 -3.79
C TYR A 42 18.85 6.42 -2.43
N ILE A 43 18.99 7.57 -1.76
CA ILE A 43 19.58 7.60 -0.42
C ILE A 43 18.58 7.13 0.65
N VAL A 44 17.28 7.29 0.38
CA VAL A 44 16.20 6.88 1.29
C VAL A 44 15.06 6.28 0.48
N LYS A 45 14.50 5.17 0.98
CA LYS A 45 13.29 4.57 0.45
C LYS A 45 12.25 4.54 1.58
N ILE A 46 11.06 5.12 1.33
CA ILE A 46 10.00 5.25 2.32
C ILE A 46 8.71 4.66 1.73
N ALA A 47 8.04 3.82 2.49
CA ALA A 47 6.70 3.36 2.16
C ALA A 47 5.71 3.96 3.14
N THR A 48 4.59 4.48 2.63
CA THR A 48 3.50 4.94 3.46
C THR A 48 2.49 3.82 3.68
N SER A 49 1.58 3.99 4.65
CA SER A 49 0.51 3.03 4.87
C SER A 49 -0.69 3.68 5.54
N ASP A 50 -1.87 3.25 5.13
CA ASP A 50 -3.12 3.51 5.85
C ASP A 50 -3.20 2.57 7.05
N TRP A 51 -3.84 3.05 8.12
CA TRP A 51 -3.92 2.29 9.37
C TRP A 51 -5.19 2.70 10.11
N HIS A 52 -6.30 2.02 9.82
CA HIS A 52 -7.61 2.42 10.32
C HIS A 52 -8.06 1.54 11.49
N PRO A 53 -8.69 2.13 12.53
CA PRO A 53 -9.43 1.32 13.50
C PRO A 53 -10.62 0.64 12.81
N TYR A 54 -11.05 -0.50 13.35
CA TYR A 54 -12.13 -1.29 12.75
C TYR A 54 -13.41 -0.48 12.49
N HIS A 55 -13.74 0.44 13.37
CA HIS A 55 -14.95 1.28 13.28
C HIS A 55 -14.64 2.69 12.74
N HIS A 56 -13.70 2.81 11.81
CA HIS A 56 -13.36 4.11 11.25
C HIS A 56 -14.52 4.72 10.47
N CYS A 57 -14.69 6.05 10.59
CA CYS A 57 -15.81 6.77 9.99
C CYS A 57 -15.84 6.74 8.46
N SER A 58 -14.73 6.45 7.81
CA SER A 58 -14.68 6.34 6.34
C SER A 58 -15.33 5.07 5.80
N PHE A 59 -15.60 4.09 6.65
CA PHE A 59 -16.17 2.82 6.21
C PHE A 59 -17.68 2.92 5.99
N ALA A 60 -18.18 2.20 4.99
CA ALA A 60 -19.56 2.32 4.53
C ALA A 60 -20.59 2.03 5.64
N ASP A 61 -20.34 1.03 6.50
CA ASP A 61 -21.24 0.69 7.60
C ASP A 61 -21.09 1.62 8.82
N GLU A 62 -20.17 2.56 8.76
CA GLU A 62 -19.98 3.60 9.77
C GLU A 62 -20.33 4.99 9.20
N GLY A 63 -21.04 5.05 8.07
CA GLY A 63 -21.47 6.29 7.43
C GLY A 63 -20.54 6.85 6.37
N GLY A 64 -19.45 6.16 6.04
CA GLY A 64 -18.49 6.59 5.03
C GLY A 64 -18.77 6.03 3.64
N GLN A 65 -17.79 6.12 2.75
CA GLN A 65 -17.93 5.73 1.35
C GLN A 65 -17.19 4.42 1.00
N TRP A 66 -16.29 3.94 1.85
CA TRP A 66 -15.35 2.90 1.49
C TRP A 66 -15.66 1.57 2.17
N PRO A 67 -15.36 0.44 1.51
CA PRO A 67 -15.35 -0.84 2.22
C PRO A 67 -14.26 -0.82 3.30
N ARG A 68 -14.39 -1.69 4.29
CA ARG A 68 -13.36 -1.82 5.31
C ARG A 68 -12.05 -2.23 4.68
N HIS A 69 -11.01 -1.47 4.94
CA HIS A 69 -9.68 -1.72 4.36
C HIS A 69 -8.60 -1.22 5.31
N CYS A 70 -7.42 -1.83 5.22
CA CYS A 70 -6.25 -1.43 5.98
C CYS A 70 -6.53 -1.28 7.47
N VAL A 71 -7.30 -2.24 8.02
CA VAL A 71 -7.65 -2.27 9.44
C VAL A 71 -6.41 -2.62 10.25
N GLN A 72 -6.21 -1.90 11.35
CA GLN A 72 -5.09 -2.11 12.26
C GLN A 72 -4.94 -3.60 12.61
N HIS A 73 -3.71 -4.10 12.54
CA HIS A 73 -3.33 -5.48 12.85
C HIS A 73 -3.92 -6.55 11.93
N SER A 74 -4.58 -6.17 10.83
CA SER A 74 -5.10 -7.14 9.86
C SER A 74 -4.08 -7.43 8.76
N VAL A 75 -4.25 -8.57 8.09
CA VAL A 75 -3.45 -8.92 6.91
C VAL A 75 -3.62 -7.88 5.80
N GLY A 76 -4.85 -7.34 5.66
CA GLY A 76 -5.14 -6.33 4.64
C GLY A 76 -4.32 -5.06 4.78
N ALA A 77 -3.93 -4.70 6.00
CA ALA A 77 -3.10 -3.53 6.25
C ALA A 77 -1.60 -3.80 6.06
N ALA A 78 -1.21 -5.05 5.89
CA ALA A 78 0.21 -5.42 5.75
C ALA A 78 0.80 -4.88 4.45
N ILE A 79 2.09 -4.56 4.49
CA ILE A 79 2.85 -4.18 3.31
C ILE A 79 2.98 -5.41 2.39
N TRP A 80 2.80 -5.20 1.09
CA TRP A 80 2.90 -6.25 0.09
C TRP A 80 4.33 -6.80 0.03
N GLU A 81 4.43 -8.12 0.06
CA GLU A 81 5.70 -8.82 -0.14
C GLU A 81 5.84 -9.24 -1.60
N SER A 82 6.99 -8.99 -2.17
CA SER A 82 7.28 -9.38 -3.56
C SER A 82 8.64 -10.03 -3.69
#